data_85b1d1738fae72866371946aff07854e
#
_entry.id   85b1d1738fae72866371946aff07854e
#
_cell.length_a   1.000
_cell.length_b   1.000
_cell.length_c   1.000
_cell.angle_alpha   90.00
_cell.angle_beta   90.00
_cell.angle_gamma   90.00
#
_symmetry.space_group_name_H-M   'P 1'
#
loop_
_entity.id
_entity.type
_entity.pdbx_description
1 polymer ?
#
loop_
_entity_poly.entity_id
_entity_poly.type
_entity_poly.pdbx_seq_one_letter_code
_entity_poly.pdbx_strand_id
1 'polypeptide(L)'
;MDLDVRDVMPNYEIVDAEGLRMVKVTLNGDTVRGESGALHYMRGNIEMVTQRPSAGGFLKSMVTGEDVFRPTYSGTGEVYFGPPTFGQYHMLELNGNSMVLDQGAYICSDDGIEVGMIRNKGIKSMAFGGEGIWQTSVSGTGTVVYYSHGPVQEIDLVNDTLTVDGNFAVARDASLNYETKILGKGLLSKVAGGEGFVNIISGTGRVYLSPVATANNSLIAQISGETIGGIVPHLGE
;
A
#
# COMPACT_ATOMS: atom_id res chain seq x y z
N MET A 1 -4.57 40.49 -8.75
CA MET A 1 -5.09 39.30 -9.44
C MET A 1 -4.60 38.10 -8.61
N ASP A 2 -5.34 37.89 -7.49
CA ASP A 2 -5.02 36.77 -6.61
C ASP A 2 -5.37 35.48 -7.36
N LEU A 3 -4.34 34.73 -7.72
CA LEU A 3 -4.51 33.35 -8.16
C LEU A 3 -5.00 32.57 -6.93
N ASP A 4 -6.21 32.07 -7.00
CA ASP A 4 -6.78 31.21 -5.95
C ASP A 4 -5.91 29.95 -5.90
N VAL A 5 -5.15 29.78 -4.80
CA VAL A 5 -4.20 28.68 -4.59
C VAL A 5 -4.89 27.31 -4.65
N ARG A 6 -6.22 27.27 -4.72
CA ARG A 6 -7.04 26.05 -4.82
C ARG A 6 -7.12 25.43 -6.23
N ASP A 7 -6.64 26.13 -7.27
CA ASP A 7 -6.73 25.67 -8.66
C ASP A 7 -5.52 24.85 -9.14
N VAL A 8 -4.55 24.52 -8.27
CA VAL A 8 -3.28 23.90 -8.64
C VAL A 8 -3.09 22.54 -7.95
N MET A 9 -4.16 21.81 -7.67
CA MET A 9 -4.04 20.43 -7.18
C MET A 9 -4.48 19.43 -8.25
N PRO A 10 -3.78 18.29 -8.38
CA PRO A 10 -4.18 17.21 -9.27
C PRO A 10 -5.63 16.80 -9.00
N ASN A 11 -6.39 16.53 -10.04
CA ASN A 11 -7.75 16.01 -9.92
C ASN A 11 -7.73 14.49 -10.10
N TYR A 12 -8.20 13.78 -9.07
CA TYR A 12 -8.22 12.30 -9.03
C TYR A 12 -9.61 11.77 -9.34
N GLU A 13 -9.67 10.76 -10.19
CA GLU A 13 -10.89 10.06 -10.57
C GLU A 13 -10.62 8.54 -10.62
N ILE A 14 -11.50 7.74 -10.04
CA ILE A 14 -11.48 6.29 -10.21
C ILE A 14 -12.31 5.96 -11.43
N VAL A 15 -11.65 5.49 -12.50
CA VAL A 15 -12.28 5.07 -13.75
C VAL A 15 -12.57 3.58 -13.69
N ASP A 16 -13.82 3.19 -13.97
CA ASP A 16 -14.23 1.79 -14.06
C ASP A 16 -14.54 1.45 -15.53
N ALA A 17 -13.87 0.46 -16.07
CA ALA A 17 -14.09 -0.07 -17.40
C ALA A 17 -14.39 -1.57 -17.28
N GLU A 18 -15.67 -1.94 -17.23
CA GLU A 18 -16.14 -3.33 -17.12
C GLU A 18 -15.55 -4.09 -15.92
N GLY A 19 -15.43 -3.42 -14.78
CA GLY A 19 -14.85 -3.97 -13.53
C GLY A 19 -13.33 -3.87 -13.44
N LEU A 20 -12.64 -3.43 -14.49
CA LEU A 20 -11.23 -3.06 -14.44
C LEU A 20 -11.11 -1.58 -14.03
N ARG A 21 -10.55 -1.33 -12.87
CA ARG A 21 -10.43 0.01 -12.33
C ARG A 21 -9.04 0.58 -12.48
N MET A 22 -8.97 1.89 -12.68
CA MET A 22 -7.73 2.66 -12.76
C MET A 22 -7.93 3.98 -12.01
N VAL A 23 -6.82 4.55 -11.56
CA VAL A 23 -6.79 5.93 -11.04
C VAL A 23 -6.38 6.84 -12.17
N LYS A 24 -7.27 7.74 -12.58
CA LYS A 24 -6.97 8.81 -13.51
C LYS A 24 -6.61 10.06 -12.72
N VAL A 25 -5.48 10.68 -13.05
CA VAL A 25 -5.04 11.95 -12.49
C VAL A 25 -4.95 12.97 -13.61
N THR A 26 -5.72 14.05 -13.51
CA THR A 26 -5.66 15.16 -14.46
C THR A 26 -4.74 16.24 -13.90
N LEU A 27 -3.71 16.59 -14.67
CA LEU A 27 -2.70 17.60 -14.33
C LEU A 27 -2.91 18.87 -15.17
N ASN A 28 -2.85 20.03 -14.52
CA ASN A 28 -2.95 21.37 -15.13
C ASN A 28 -1.73 22.24 -14.78
N GLY A 29 -0.53 21.69 -14.92
CA GLY A 29 0.72 22.29 -14.48
C GLY A 29 1.21 21.74 -13.15
N ASP A 30 0.48 20.77 -12.58
CA ASP A 30 0.73 20.16 -11.29
C ASP A 30 1.70 18.98 -11.40
N THR A 31 1.99 18.40 -10.24
CA THR A 31 2.83 17.21 -10.12
C THR A 31 2.13 16.15 -9.27
N VAL A 32 2.12 14.90 -9.75
CA VAL A 32 1.70 13.73 -9.00
C VAL A 32 2.87 12.77 -8.84
N ARG A 33 2.97 12.12 -7.69
CA ARG A 33 3.95 11.06 -7.41
C ARG A 33 3.25 9.70 -7.52
N GLY A 34 3.83 8.76 -8.27
CA GLY A 34 3.31 7.42 -8.44
C GLY A 34 4.20 6.35 -7.80
N GLU A 35 3.64 5.20 -7.49
CA GLU A 35 4.41 4.01 -7.12
C GLU A 35 5.19 3.51 -8.34
N SER A 36 6.36 2.93 -8.11
CA SER A 36 7.17 2.34 -9.17
C SER A 36 6.42 1.17 -9.84
N GLY A 37 6.24 1.25 -11.17
CA GLY A 37 5.49 0.25 -11.93
C GLY A 37 3.96 0.41 -11.92
N ALA A 38 3.41 1.42 -11.23
CA ALA A 38 1.97 1.68 -11.23
C ALA A 38 1.46 2.41 -12.48
N LEU A 39 2.33 2.99 -13.30
CA LEU A 39 1.91 3.67 -14.53
C LEU A 39 1.32 2.69 -15.53
N HIS A 40 0.07 2.93 -15.96
CA HIS A 40 -0.53 2.23 -17.09
C HIS A 40 -0.25 2.97 -18.41
N TYR A 41 -0.65 4.23 -18.48
CA TYR A 41 -0.37 5.12 -19.60
C TYR A 41 -0.56 6.58 -19.20
N MET A 42 -0.08 7.49 -20.02
CA MET A 42 -0.29 8.92 -19.89
C MET A 42 -0.53 9.55 -21.26
N ARG A 43 -1.23 10.68 -21.29
CA ARG A 43 -1.43 11.45 -22.52
C ARG A 43 -1.41 12.94 -22.22
N GLY A 44 -0.93 13.72 -23.18
CA GLY A 44 -0.73 15.17 -23.04
C GLY A 44 0.73 15.53 -22.99
N ASN A 45 1.03 16.73 -22.54
CA ASN A 45 2.40 17.20 -22.34
C ASN A 45 2.83 16.96 -20.91
N ILE A 46 3.27 15.73 -20.62
CA ILE A 46 3.65 15.27 -19.29
C ILE A 46 5.09 14.76 -19.32
N GLU A 47 5.89 15.25 -18.39
CA GLU A 47 7.25 14.79 -18.15
C GLU A 47 7.27 13.84 -16.95
N MET A 48 7.89 12.67 -17.13
CA MET A 48 8.15 11.72 -16.04
C MET A 48 9.59 11.85 -15.59
N VAL A 49 9.79 12.17 -14.32
CA VAL A 49 11.11 12.25 -13.69
C VAL A 49 11.25 11.10 -12.69
N THR A 50 12.25 10.25 -12.91
CA THR A 50 12.68 9.23 -11.96
C THR A 50 14.02 9.63 -11.40
N GLN A 51 14.09 9.93 -10.12
CA GLN A 51 15.36 10.20 -9.45
C GLN A 51 16.19 8.91 -9.46
N ARG A 52 17.31 8.92 -10.15
CA ARG A 52 18.26 7.80 -10.11
C ARG A 52 19.12 7.92 -8.85
N PRO A 53 19.20 6.87 -8.02
CA PRO A 53 20.13 6.88 -6.89
C PRO A 53 21.57 6.96 -7.41
N SER A 54 22.42 7.65 -6.70
CA SER A 54 23.85 7.39 -6.80
C SER A 54 24.12 5.94 -6.34
N ALA A 55 25.13 5.26 -6.90
CA ALA A 55 25.43 3.87 -6.56
C ALA A 55 25.61 3.61 -5.04
N GLY A 56 26.05 4.62 -4.28
CA GLY A 56 26.10 4.57 -2.81
C GLY A 56 24.77 4.87 -2.12
N GLY A 57 23.88 5.65 -2.73
CA GLY A 57 22.54 5.96 -2.24
C GLY A 57 21.60 4.77 -2.30
N PHE A 58 21.72 3.94 -3.35
CA PHE A 58 20.90 2.72 -3.50
C PHE A 58 21.13 1.71 -2.36
N LEU A 59 22.39 1.44 -2.02
CA LEU A 59 22.70 0.52 -0.91
C LEU A 59 22.29 1.12 0.45
N LYS A 60 22.38 2.44 0.63
CA LYS A 60 21.96 3.12 1.84
C LYS A 60 20.44 3.09 1.98
N SER A 61 19.67 3.37 0.92
CA SER A 61 18.21 3.35 0.93
C SER A 61 17.66 1.95 1.19
N MET A 62 18.27 0.89 0.66
CA MET A 62 17.89 -0.50 0.99
C MET A 62 18.09 -0.86 2.47
N VAL A 63 19.06 -0.24 3.16
CA VAL A 63 19.37 -0.51 4.57
C VAL A 63 18.56 0.40 5.50
N THR A 64 18.32 1.64 5.11
CA THR A 64 17.64 2.65 5.95
C THR A 64 16.13 2.73 5.71
N GLY A 65 15.62 2.16 4.62
CA GLY A 65 14.21 2.31 4.21
C GLY A 65 13.88 3.71 3.70
N GLU A 66 14.89 4.57 3.55
CA GLU A 66 14.77 5.90 2.98
C GLU A 66 14.77 5.79 1.45
N ASP A 67 13.80 6.45 0.79
CA ASP A 67 13.68 6.63 -0.65
C ASP A 67 13.56 5.34 -1.50
N VAL A 68 12.37 4.75 -1.47
CA VAL A 68 11.94 3.96 -2.62
C VAL A 68 11.70 4.94 -3.76
N PHE A 69 12.41 4.72 -4.90
CA PHE A 69 12.37 5.63 -6.05
C PHE A 69 10.97 5.64 -6.66
N ARG A 70 10.21 6.65 -6.30
CA ARG A 70 8.88 6.89 -6.84
C ARG A 70 8.95 7.96 -7.92
N PRO A 71 8.58 7.64 -9.18
CA PRO A 71 8.55 8.63 -10.25
C PRO A 71 7.55 9.73 -9.96
N THR A 72 7.86 10.95 -10.39
CA THR A 72 6.94 12.08 -10.43
C THR A 72 6.54 12.37 -11.87
N TYR A 73 5.33 12.83 -12.06
CA TYR A 73 4.74 13.17 -13.35
C TYR A 73 4.25 14.60 -13.26
N SER A 74 4.77 15.48 -14.13
CA SER A 74 4.48 16.92 -14.10
C SER A 74 4.06 17.41 -15.45
N GLY A 75 3.16 18.37 -15.54
CA GLY A 75 2.76 19.00 -16.79
C GLY A 75 1.26 19.13 -16.96
N THR A 76 0.78 19.06 -18.22
CA THR A 76 -0.64 19.21 -18.55
C THR A 76 -1.12 18.00 -19.33
N GLY A 77 -2.11 17.30 -18.80
CA GLY A 77 -2.64 16.08 -19.41
C GLY A 77 -3.25 15.13 -18.39
N GLU A 78 -3.24 13.84 -18.70
CA GLU A 78 -3.82 12.79 -17.87
C GLU A 78 -2.81 11.66 -17.66
N VAL A 79 -2.69 11.20 -16.41
CA VAL A 79 -1.88 10.03 -16.04
C VAL A 79 -2.80 8.97 -15.46
N TYR A 80 -2.63 7.71 -15.87
CA TYR A 80 -3.44 6.60 -15.41
C TYR A 80 -2.57 5.59 -14.66
N PHE A 81 -2.95 5.31 -13.40
CA PHE A 81 -2.24 4.41 -12.50
C PHE A 81 -3.10 3.23 -12.08
N GLY A 82 -2.44 2.14 -11.75
CA GLY A 82 -3.04 0.99 -11.08
C GLY A 82 -2.14 -0.22 -11.08
N PRO A 83 -2.37 -1.19 -10.17
CA PRO A 83 -1.78 -2.50 -10.31
C PRO A 83 -2.43 -3.24 -11.48
N PRO A 84 -1.74 -4.19 -12.11
CA PRO A 84 -2.29 -5.00 -13.20
C PRO A 84 -3.26 -6.09 -12.70
N THR A 85 -4.03 -5.82 -11.66
CA THR A 85 -4.91 -6.77 -10.97
C THR A 85 -6.25 -6.15 -10.65
N PHE A 86 -7.27 -6.99 -10.48
CA PHE A 86 -8.60 -6.56 -10.03
C PHE A 86 -8.53 -6.12 -8.56
N GLY A 87 -9.27 -5.06 -8.24
CA GLY A 87 -9.39 -4.54 -6.88
C GLY A 87 -10.08 -3.19 -6.81
N GLN A 88 -9.91 -2.52 -5.71
CA GLN A 88 -10.53 -1.23 -5.46
C GLN A 88 -9.49 -0.19 -5.07
N TYR A 89 -9.76 1.06 -5.43
CA TYR A 89 -8.96 2.21 -5.06
C TYR A 89 -9.71 3.06 -4.05
N HIS A 90 -8.97 3.63 -3.14
CA HIS A 90 -9.50 4.48 -2.08
C HIS A 90 -8.67 5.76 -2.01
N MET A 91 -9.35 6.88 -1.78
CA MET A 91 -8.72 8.19 -1.62
C MET A 91 -8.70 8.55 -0.14
N LEU A 92 -7.56 8.99 0.36
CA LEU A 92 -7.37 9.52 1.70
C LEU A 92 -6.93 10.97 1.59
N GLU A 93 -7.63 11.86 2.30
CA GLU A 93 -7.20 13.24 2.47
C GLU A 93 -6.40 13.35 3.77
N LEU A 94 -5.12 13.68 3.64
CA LEU A 94 -4.26 13.97 4.77
C LEU A 94 -4.25 15.47 5.06
N ASN A 95 -4.44 15.83 6.32
CA ASN A 95 -4.45 17.21 6.82
C ASN A 95 -3.37 17.41 7.89
N GLY A 96 -2.12 17.09 7.56
CA GLY A 96 -0.99 17.12 8.46
C GLY A 96 -0.84 15.88 9.34
N ASN A 97 -1.66 14.86 9.14
CA ASN A 97 -1.57 13.56 9.80
C ASN A 97 -0.72 12.57 9.01
N SER A 98 -0.47 11.42 9.61
CA SER A 98 0.33 10.36 9.00
C SER A 98 -0.40 9.03 9.03
N MET A 99 -0.24 8.25 7.97
CA MET A 99 -0.81 6.92 7.86
C MET A 99 0.23 5.89 7.44
N VAL A 100 -0.05 4.65 7.73
CA VAL A 100 0.74 3.50 7.30
C VAL A 100 -0.14 2.62 6.42
N LEU A 101 0.33 2.37 5.22
CA LEU A 101 -0.30 1.52 4.22
C LEU A 101 0.42 0.18 4.16
N ASP A 102 -0.30 -0.90 3.94
CA ASP A 102 0.30 -2.22 3.77
C ASP A 102 1.19 -2.29 2.52
N GLN A 103 2.02 -3.31 2.46
CA GLN A 103 2.95 -3.51 1.34
C GLN A 103 2.20 -3.58 0.01
N GLY A 104 2.60 -2.74 -0.95
CA GLY A 104 1.99 -2.69 -2.28
C GLY A 104 0.64 -1.98 -2.35
N ALA A 105 0.14 -1.42 -1.24
CA ALA A 105 -1.13 -0.71 -1.25
C ALA A 105 -1.02 0.73 -1.79
N TYR A 106 0.11 1.40 -1.66
CA TYR A 106 0.30 2.75 -2.18
C TYR A 106 0.26 2.76 -3.72
N ILE A 107 -0.44 3.72 -4.31
CA ILE A 107 -0.57 3.89 -5.78
C ILE A 107 0.00 5.23 -6.23
N CYS A 108 -0.53 6.34 -5.73
CA CYS A 108 -0.06 7.68 -6.06
C CYS A 108 -0.50 8.69 -4.99
N SER A 109 0.08 9.88 -5.05
CA SER A 109 -0.27 10.99 -4.16
C SER A 109 0.14 12.33 -4.74
N ASP A 110 -0.39 13.41 -4.15
CA ASP A 110 0.13 14.74 -4.37
C ASP A 110 1.62 14.82 -4.05
N ASP A 111 2.36 15.69 -4.74
CA ASP A 111 3.81 15.86 -4.54
C ASP A 111 4.16 16.37 -3.12
N GLY A 112 3.25 17.08 -2.47
CA GLY A 112 3.38 17.54 -1.08
C GLY A 112 3.29 16.43 -0.02
N ILE A 113 2.98 15.20 -0.41
CA ILE A 113 2.96 14.05 0.49
C ILE A 113 4.37 13.44 0.58
N GLU A 114 4.86 13.30 1.78
CA GLU A 114 6.06 12.53 2.08
C GLU A 114 5.71 11.05 2.09
N VAL A 115 6.40 10.26 1.26
CA VAL A 115 6.18 8.81 1.14
C VAL A 115 7.47 8.09 1.50
N GLY A 116 7.45 7.39 2.62
CA GLY A 116 8.59 6.63 3.15
C GLY A 116 8.28 5.15 3.30
N MET A 117 9.24 4.42 3.87
CA MET A 117 9.05 3.03 4.28
C MET A 117 9.30 2.86 5.77
N ILE A 118 8.47 2.08 6.43
CA ILE A 118 8.68 1.69 7.80
C ILE A 118 8.85 0.17 7.90
N ARG A 119 9.74 -0.23 8.80
CA ARG A 119 9.97 -1.63 9.12
C ARG A 119 9.32 -1.96 10.45
N ASN A 120 8.34 -2.85 10.43
CA ASN A 120 7.76 -3.36 11.67
C ASN A 120 8.70 -4.36 12.36
N LYS A 121 9.10 -4.03 13.59
CA LYS A 121 10.11 -4.78 14.35
C LYS A 121 9.55 -6.04 15.05
N GLY A 122 8.27 -6.39 14.85
CA GLY A 122 7.53 -7.34 15.69
C GLY A 122 7.90 -8.81 15.55
N ILE A 123 8.52 -9.25 14.47
CA ILE A 123 8.95 -10.63 14.32
C ILE A 123 10.43 -10.69 13.96
N LYS A 124 11.24 -11.20 14.90
CA LYS A 124 12.46 -11.92 14.54
C LYS A 124 11.99 -13.23 13.93
N SER A 125 11.44 -13.20 12.73
CA SER A 125 10.82 -14.35 12.16
C SER A 125 11.86 -15.19 11.46
N MET A 126 12.10 -16.39 11.99
CA MET A 126 12.71 -17.45 11.22
C MET A 126 11.87 -17.84 9.99
N ALA A 127 10.60 -17.43 9.91
CA ALA A 127 9.68 -17.72 8.81
C ALA A 127 9.82 -16.76 7.61
N PHE A 128 10.37 -15.55 7.81
CA PHE A 128 10.56 -14.53 6.75
C PHE A 128 12.04 -14.12 6.60
N GLY A 129 12.97 -15.01 6.85
CA GLY A 129 14.40 -14.73 6.67
C GLY A 129 14.98 -13.63 7.59
N GLY A 130 14.26 -13.20 8.63
CA GLY A 130 14.72 -12.18 9.58
C GLY A 130 14.54 -10.72 9.09
N GLU A 131 14.01 -10.49 7.89
CA GLU A 131 13.96 -9.16 7.27
C GLU A 131 12.83 -8.25 7.77
N GLY A 132 11.79 -8.80 8.45
CA GLY A 132 10.63 -8.05 8.91
C GLY A 132 9.64 -7.71 7.78
N ILE A 133 8.52 -7.09 8.13
CA ILE A 133 7.51 -6.64 7.17
C ILE A 133 7.72 -5.15 6.89
N TRP A 134 7.88 -4.81 5.62
CA TRP A 134 7.97 -3.44 5.16
C TRP A 134 6.59 -2.91 4.81
N GLN A 135 6.27 -1.71 5.28
CA GLN A 135 5.03 -0.99 4.98
C GLN A 135 5.35 0.42 4.50
N THR A 136 4.43 1.03 3.76
CA THR A 136 4.59 2.39 3.26
C THR A 136 4.03 3.38 4.27
N SER A 137 4.83 4.37 4.70
CA SER A 137 4.34 5.52 5.47
C SER A 137 4.03 6.67 4.54
N VAL A 138 2.93 7.37 4.80
CA VAL A 138 2.53 8.60 4.10
C VAL A 138 2.22 9.67 5.12
N SER A 139 2.69 10.91 4.88
CA SER A 139 2.48 12.05 5.79
C SER A 139 2.46 13.36 5.04
N GLY A 140 1.80 14.36 5.61
CA GLY A 140 1.69 15.69 5.03
C GLY A 140 0.27 16.14 4.81
N THR A 141 0.07 17.01 3.82
CA THR A 141 -1.25 17.55 3.45
C THR A 141 -1.49 17.32 1.97
N GLY A 142 -2.60 16.70 1.62
CA GLY A 142 -2.97 16.37 0.24
C GLY A 142 -3.63 15.01 0.12
N THR A 143 -3.88 14.59 -1.12
CA THR A 143 -4.54 13.34 -1.48
C THR A 143 -3.53 12.20 -1.60
N VAL A 144 -3.87 11.07 -1.02
CA VAL A 144 -3.18 9.78 -1.21
C VAL A 144 -4.15 8.77 -1.75
N VAL A 145 -3.79 8.08 -2.81
CA VAL A 145 -4.57 6.97 -3.36
C VAL A 145 -3.90 5.65 -3.01
N TYR A 146 -4.67 4.75 -2.42
CA TYR A 146 -4.22 3.40 -2.11
C TYR A 146 -5.17 2.34 -2.69
N TYR A 147 -4.65 1.14 -2.80
CA TYR A 147 -5.30 -0.02 -3.38
C TYR A 147 -5.64 -1.06 -2.32
N SER A 148 -6.77 -1.76 -2.52
CA SER A 148 -7.12 -2.96 -1.78
C SER A 148 -7.69 -4.03 -2.70
N HIS A 149 -7.59 -5.29 -2.32
CA HIS A 149 -8.15 -6.40 -3.12
C HIS A 149 -9.68 -6.45 -3.12
N GLY A 150 -10.34 -5.72 -2.23
CA GLY A 150 -11.79 -5.67 -2.12
C GLY A 150 -12.27 -4.45 -1.34
N PRO A 151 -13.55 -4.41 -0.95
CA PRO A 151 -14.09 -3.30 -0.18
C PRO A 151 -13.35 -3.15 1.15
N VAL A 152 -13.26 -1.89 1.60
CA VAL A 152 -12.60 -1.54 2.85
C VAL A 152 -13.65 -1.16 3.88
N GLN A 153 -13.49 -1.73 5.09
CA GLN A 153 -14.23 -1.36 6.29
C GLN A 153 -13.33 -0.48 7.17
N GLU A 154 -13.81 0.70 7.53
CA GLU A 154 -13.15 1.56 8.51
C GLU A 154 -13.58 1.15 9.92
N ILE A 155 -12.61 1.04 10.85
CA ILE A 155 -12.81 0.73 12.26
C ILE A 155 -12.13 1.81 13.09
N ASP A 156 -12.90 2.50 13.93
CA ASP A 156 -12.40 3.44 14.91
C ASP A 156 -12.01 2.71 16.19
N LEU A 157 -10.77 2.88 16.63
CA LEU A 157 -10.29 2.45 17.93
C LEU A 157 -10.25 3.63 18.89
N VAL A 158 -10.79 3.48 20.08
CA VAL A 158 -10.74 4.47 21.15
C VAL A 158 -10.17 3.81 22.41
N ASN A 159 -8.84 3.90 22.56
CA ASN A 159 -8.09 3.20 23.61
C ASN A 159 -8.41 1.70 23.62
N ASP A 160 -8.47 1.11 22.44
CA ASP A 160 -8.91 -0.27 22.18
C ASP A 160 -7.84 -1.08 21.47
N THR A 161 -8.08 -2.39 21.33
CA THR A 161 -7.18 -3.34 20.69
C THR A 161 -7.95 -4.19 19.67
N LEU A 162 -7.47 -4.17 18.44
CA LEU A 162 -7.96 -4.99 17.34
C LEU A 162 -6.93 -6.07 17.00
N THR A 163 -7.37 -7.31 16.93
CA THR A 163 -6.56 -8.42 16.43
C THR A 163 -7.03 -8.79 15.03
N VAL A 164 -6.11 -8.75 14.07
CA VAL A 164 -6.41 -8.96 12.64
C VAL A 164 -5.57 -10.10 12.12
N ASP A 165 -6.18 -11.04 11.41
CA ASP A 165 -5.47 -12.12 10.73
C ASP A 165 -4.76 -11.61 9.47
N GLY A 166 -3.54 -12.10 9.25
CA GLY A 166 -2.76 -11.86 8.04
C GLY A 166 -2.70 -10.39 7.59
N ASN A 167 -2.93 -10.17 6.29
CA ASN A 167 -2.80 -8.86 5.62
C ASN A 167 -4.14 -8.12 5.47
N PHE A 168 -5.13 -8.38 6.32
CA PHE A 168 -6.43 -7.72 6.19
C PHE A 168 -6.42 -6.23 6.55
N ALA A 169 -5.44 -5.76 7.34
CA ALA A 169 -5.28 -4.33 7.65
C ALA A 169 -4.49 -3.65 6.54
N VAL A 170 -5.20 -3.02 5.59
CA VAL A 170 -4.60 -2.39 4.39
C VAL A 170 -4.09 -0.98 4.66
N ALA A 171 -4.64 -0.28 5.66
CA ALA A 171 -4.17 1.02 6.12
C ALA A 171 -4.48 1.24 7.60
N ARG A 172 -3.73 2.12 8.27
CA ARG A 172 -4.00 2.56 9.64
C ARG A 172 -3.40 3.92 9.93
N ASP A 173 -3.92 4.61 10.95
CA ASP A 173 -3.27 5.80 11.49
C ASP A 173 -1.87 5.42 12.05
N ALA A 174 -0.87 6.25 11.77
CA ALA A 174 0.52 5.98 12.19
C ALA A 174 0.73 6.06 13.71
N SER A 175 -0.21 6.70 14.43
CA SER A 175 -0.22 6.79 15.90
C SER A 175 -0.52 5.46 16.59
N LEU A 176 -1.14 4.51 15.88
CA LEU A 176 -1.50 3.21 16.44
C LEU A 176 -0.27 2.31 16.61
N ASN A 177 -0.19 1.63 17.75
CA ASN A 177 0.79 0.57 17.95
C ASN A 177 0.45 -0.63 17.06
N TYR A 178 1.48 -1.23 16.47
CA TYR A 178 1.34 -2.38 15.59
C TYR A 178 2.34 -3.45 15.97
N GLU A 179 1.86 -4.63 16.29
CA GLU A 179 2.67 -5.77 16.68
C GLU A 179 2.17 -7.04 15.97
N THR A 180 3.06 -7.79 15.35
CA THR A 180 2.70 -9.08 14.77
C THR A 180 3.04 -10.21 15.73
N LYS A 181 2.10 -11.11 16.00
CA LYS A 181 2.26 -12.28 16.87
C LYS A 181 1.87 -13.57 16.17
N ILE A 182 2.45 -14.66 16.66
CA ILE A 182 2.05 -16.00 16.28
C ILE A 182 1.03 -16.49 17.30
N LEU A 183 -0.16 -16.87 16.84
CA LEU A 183 -1.16 -17.52 17.68
C LEU A 183 -0.79 -19.00 17.88
N GLY A 184 -0.85 -19.44 19.14
CA GLY A 184 -0.69 -20.83 19.54
C GLY A 184 0.66 -21.19 20.18
N LYS A 185 0.59 -22.10 21.15
CA LYS A 185 1.77 -22.64 21.87
C LYS A 185 2.21 -23.94 21.17
N GLY A 186 3.14 -23.84 20.22
CA GLY A 186 3.78 -24.99 19.59
C GLY A 186 3.66 -25.04 18.07
N LEU A 187 4.60 -25.80 17.44
CA LEU A 187 4.71 -25.88 15.99
C LEU A 187 3.49 -26.58 15.34
N LEU A 188 2.88 -27.52 16.04
CA LEU A 188 1.71 -28.29 15.56
C LEU A 188 0.40 -27.50 15.63
N SER A 189 0.23 -26.57 16.59
CA SER A 189 -0.97 -25.72 16.65
C SER A 189 -1.02 -24.67 15.54
N LYS A 190 0.15 -24.31 14.97
CA LYS A 190 0.25 -23.41 13.83
C LYS A 190 -0.30 -24.00 12.53
N VAL A 191 -0.13 -25.32 12.36
CA VAL A 191 -0.58 -26.04 11.15
C VAL A 191 -2.05 -26.49 11.28
N ALA A 192 -2.50 -26.81 12.48
CA ALA A 192 -3.84 -27.34 12.71
C ALA A 192 -4.93 -26.25 12.83
N GLY A 193 -4.56 -25.02 13.22
CA GLY A 193 -5.50 -23.91 13.37
C GLY A 193 -5.76 -23.09 12.11
N GLY A 194 -4.92 -23.24 11.07
CA GLY A 194 -5.02 -22.45 9.83
C GLY A 194 -4.60 -20.99 9.99
N GLU A 195 -4.43 -20.51 11.21
CA GLU A 195 -4.12 -19.11 11.52
C GLU A 195 -2.66 -18.99 11.97
N GLY A 196 -1.78 -18.57 11.04
CA GLY A 196 -0.33 -18.54 11.29
C GLY A 196 0.12 -17.31 12.07
N PHE A 197 -0.28 -16.13 11.61
CA PHE A 197 0.16 -14.84 12.15
C PHE A 197 -1.02 -13.90 12.29
N VAL A 198 -1.04 -13.16 13.40
CA VAL A 198 -2.02 -12.07 13.60
C VAL A 198 -1.29 -10.77 13.88
N ASN A 199 -1.92 -9.69 13.46
CA ASN A 199 -1.50 -8.35 13.76
C ASN A 199 -2.36 -7.79 14.89
N ILE A 200 -1.72 -7.29 15.94
CA ILE A 200 -2.37 -6.62 17.08
C ILE A 200 -2.16 -5.12 16.87
N ILE A 201 -3.26 -4.41 16.70
CA ILE A 201 -3.30 -2.97 16.47
C ILE A 201 -3.97 -2.36 17.69
N SER A 202 -3.34 -1.40 18.36
CA SER A 202 -3.89 -0.85 19.60
C SER A 202 -3.63 0.65 19.75
N GLY A 203 -4.53 1.32 20.46
CA GLY A 203 -4.48 2.75 20.73
C GLY A 203 -5.76 3.49 20.38
N THR A 204 -5.64 4.74 19.97
CA THR A 204 -6.75 5.56 19.47
C THR A 204 -6.41 6.02 18.05
N GLY A 205 -7.29 5.72 17.11
CA GLY A 205 -7.12 6.02 15.68
C GLY A 205 -7.92 5.07 14.79
N ARG A 206 -7.74 5.18 13.48
CA ARG A 206 -8.51 4.43 12.47
C ARG A 206 -7.69 3.28 11.88
N VAL A 207 -8.36 2.18 11.63
CA VAL A 207 -7.84 1.02 10.91
C VAL A 207 -8.77 0.72 9.75
N TYR A 208 -8.20 0.43 8.59
CA TYR A 208 -8.91 0.10 7.37
C TYR A 208 -8.68 -1.37 7.02
N LEU A 209 -9.74 -2.16 7.04
CA LEU A 209 -9.69 -3.61 6.80
C LEU A 209 -10.24 -3.97 5.43
N SER A 210 -9.55 -4.86 4.72
CA SER A 210 -10.04 -5.49 3.49
C SER A 210 -9.98 -7.02 3.65
N PRO A 211 -11.10 -7.68 3.97
CA PRO A 211 -11.12 -9.10 4.37
C PRO A 211 -10.91 -10.09 3.20
N VAL A 212 -10.77 -9.61 1.98
CA VAL A 212 -10.61 -10.47 0.78
C VAL A 212 -9.17 -10.54 0.25
N ALA A 213 -8.21 -9.87 0.90
CA ALA A 213 -6.82 -9.77 0.44
C ALA A 213 -6.17 -11.15 0.21
N THR A 214 -6.30 -12.06 1.16
CA THR A 214 -5.65 -13.38 1.12
C THR A 214 -6.21 -14.27 0.01
N ALA A 215 -7.52 -14.24 -0.22
CA ALA A 215 -8.16 -15.07 -1.26
C ALA A 215 -7.68 -14.70 -2.67
N ASN A 216 -7.58 -13.39 -2.97
CA ASN A 216 -7.12 -12.92 -4.27
C ASN A 216 -5.64 -13.23 -4.50
N ASN A 217 -4.79 -13.09 -3.50
CA ASN A 217 -3.37 -13.44 -3.61
C ASN A 217 -3.17 -14.93 -3.93
N SER A 218 -3.94 -15.82 -3.31
CA SER A 218 -3.92 -17.24 -3.59
C SER A 218 -4.37 -17.56 -5.02
N LEU A 219 -5.40 -16.87 -5.50
CA LEU A 219 -5.90 -17.04 -6.87
C LEU A 219 -4.88 -16.54 -7.91
N ILE A 220 -4.28 -15.39 -7.69
CA ILE A 220 -3.26 -14.81 -8.58
C ILE A 220 -2.05 -15.73 -8.65
N ALA A 221 -1.56 -16.26 -7.53
CA ALA A 221 -0.45 -17.18 -7.50
C ALA A 221 -0.76 -18.49 -8.26
N GLN A 222 -1.98 -19.02 -8.14
CA GLN A 222 -2.42 -20.19 -8.93
C GLN A 222 -2.44 -19.92 -10.44
N ILE A 223 -2.90 -18.73 -10.86
CA ILE A 223 -2.96 -18.34 -12.27
C ILE A 223 -1.55 -18.06 -12.83
N SER A 224 -0.67 -17.42 -12.06
CA SER A 224 0.70 -17.11 -12.45
C SER A 224 1.64 -18.32 -12.43
N GLY A 225 1.21 -19.46 -11.89
CA GLY A 225 2.05 -20.64 -11.70
C GLY A 225 3.10 -20.49 -10.58
N GLU A 226 3.00 -19.44 -9.79
CA GLU A 226 3.85 -19.23 -8.61
C GLU A 226 3.39 -20.15 -7.48
N THR A 227 4.31 -20.97 -6.98
CA THR A 227 4.02 -21.84 -5.82
C THR A 227 4.05 -21.01 -4.56
N ILE A 228 2.88 -20.68 -4.01
CA ILE A 228 2.82 -20.13 -2.64
C ILE A 228 3.28 -21.24 -1.70
N GLY A 229 4.34 -20.97 -0.94
CA GLY A 229 5.05 -21.93 -0.13
C GLY A 229 4.17 -22.95 0.60
N GLY A 230 4.24 -24.19 0.20
CA GLY A 230 3.85 -25.35 0.98
C GLY A 230 2.48 -25.97 0.75
N ILE A 231 1.61 -25.43 -0.10
CA ILE A 231 0.34 -26.08 -0.45
C ILE A 231 0.46 -26.65 -1.87
N VAL A 232 0.85 -27.88 -2.00
CA VAL A 232 0.71 -28.66 -3.24
C VAL A 232 -0.75 -29.14 -3.26
N PRO A 233 -1.59 -28.73 -4.25
CA PRO A 233 -2.87 -29.39 -4.43
C PRO A 233 -2.59 -30.82 -4.86
N HIS A 234 -2.97 -31.81 -4.04
CA HIS A 234 -3.10 -33.19 -4.52
C HIS A 234 -4.20 -33.18 -5.57
N LEU A 235 -3.82 -33.13 -6.85
CA LEU A 235 -4.67 -33.61 -7.93
C LEU A 235 -4.74 -35.12 -7.75
N GLY A 236 -5.85 -35.59 -7.18
CA GLY A 236 -6.15 -37.01 -7.11
C GLY A 236 -6.28 -37.56 -8.53
N GLU A 237 -5.67 -38.73 -8.71
CA GLU A 237 -5.86 -39.61 -9.87
C GLU A 237 -7.32 -40.11 -9.93
#